data_a4bf9fcf09563e8a5415a8ede0fd0ffb
#
_entry.id   a4bf9fcf09563e8a5415a8ede0fd0ffb
#
_cell.length_a   1.000
_cell.length_b   1.000
_cell.length_c   1.000
_cell.angle_alpha   90.00
_cell.angle_beta   90.00
_cell.angle_gamma   90.00
#
_symmetry.space_group_name_H-M   'P 1'
#
loop_
_entity.id
_entity.type
_entity.pdbx_description
1 polymer ?
#
loop_
_entity_poly.entity_id
_entity_poly.type
_entity_poly.pdbx_seq_one_letter_code
_entity_poly.pdbx_strand_id
1 'polypeptide(L)'
;MIGNRYTKKSHSKDEGEKPFWISFADLMTALMTLFLVVMAVSLMVVTKKINEATQAENQRSSEILDICTSIKSDPALKTLPVSVDCKDNRINFGEAGRFGHDDYRLNAEGISALNTLVPIILNASNSENGKKWFKQIVIEGF
;
A
#
# COMPACT_ATOMS: atom_id res chain seq x y z
N MET A 1 -89.91 -19.46 34.71
CA MET A 1 -88.59 -19.55 35.39
C MET A 1 -87.49 -19.39 34.31
N ILE A 2 -86.85 -18.24 34.33
CA ILE A 2 -85.87 -17.84 33.34
C ILE A 2 -84.53 -18.07 33.98
N GLY A 3 -83.79 -19.10 33.45
CA GLY A 3 -82.45 -19.43 33.90
C GLY A 3 -81.42 -18.53 33.23
N ASN A 4 -80.79 -17.67 33.98
CA ASN A 4 -79.76 -16.78 33.55
C ASN A 4 -78.44 -17.55 33.46
N ARG A 5 -78.00 -17.89 32.24
CA ARG A 5 -76.67 -18.52 31.99
C ARG A 5 -75.63 -17.37 31.93
N TYR A 6 -74.91 -17.20 33.00
CA TYR A 6 -73.72 -16.39 32.98
C TYR A 6 -72.66 -17.17 32.22
N THR A 7 -72.33 -16.74 31.01
CA THR A 7 -71.16 -17.19 30.28
C THR A 7 -69.91 -16.57 30.92
N LYS A 8 -69.13 -17.41 31.57
CA LYS A 8 -67.83 -17.03 32.14
C LYS A 8 -66.90 -16.76 30.98
N LYS A 9 -66.56 -15.50 30.73
CA LYS A 9 -65.62 -15.05 29.75
C LYS A 9 -64.25 -15.53 30.20
N SER A 10 -63.69 -16.49 29.47
CA SER A 10 -62.30 -16.94 29.63
C SER A 10 -61.36 -15.77 29.34
N HIS A 11 -60.76 -15.24 30.39
CA HIS A 11 -59.63 -14.33 30.23
C HIS A 11 -58.50 -15.14 29.60
N SER A 12 -58.23 -14.86 28.35
CA SER A 12 -57.08 -15.45 27.65
C SER A 12 -55.78 -15.02 28.31
N LYS A 13 -54.94 -15.97 28.62
CA LYS A 13 -53.59 -15.81 29.14
C LYS A 13 -52.61 -15.13 28.18
N ASP A 14 -53.11 -14.51 27.13
CA ASP A 14 -52.30 -13.91 26.03
C ASP A 14 -51.73 -12.52 26.33
N GLU A 15 -52.11 -11.87 27.44
CA GLU A 15 -51.68 -10.52 27.74
C GLU A 15 -50.25 -10.42 28.33
N GLY A 16 -49.70 -11.52 28.82
CA GLY A 16 -48.36 -11.56 29.40
C GLY A 16 -47.24 -11.75 28.39
N GLU A 17 -47.52 -12.34 27.23
CA GLU A 17 -46.49 -12.65 26.24
C GLU A 17 -46.23 -11.46 25.29
N LYS A 18 -47.22 -10.64 24.99
CA LYS A 18 -47.08 -9.51 24.07
C LYS A 18 -46.05 -8.45 24.52
N PRO A 19 -46.04 -7.99 25.78
CA PRO A 19 -45.04 -7.03 26.24
C PRO A 19 -43.60 -7.59 26.22
N PHE A 20 -43.45 -8.90 26.42
CA PHE A 20 -42.15 -9.55 26.37
C PHE A 20 -41.56 -9.55 24.96
N TRP A 21 -42.36 -9.88 23.96
CA TRP A 21 -41.91 -9.88 22.56
C TRP A 21 -41.58 -8.48 22.05
N ILE A 22 -42.34 -7.47 22.47
CA ILE A 22 -42.10 -6.06 22.12
C ILE A 22 -40.79 -5.58 22.73
N SER A 23 -40.50 -5.89 23.98
CA SER A 23 -39.26 -5.53 24.66
C SER A 23 -38.06 -6.25 24.04
N PHE A 24 -38.21 -7.52 23.63
CA PHE A 24 -37.17 -8.27 22.96
C PHE A 24 -36.86 -7.71 21.57
N ALA A 25 -37.87 -7.36 20.79
CA ALA A 25 -37.74 -6.75 19.48
C ALA A 25 -37.05 -5.39 19.57
N ASP A 26 -37.38 -4.57 20.56
CA ASP A 26 -36.75 -3.27 20.79
C ASP A 26 -35.28 -3.41 21.16
N LEU A 27 -34.94 -4.36 22.04
CA LEU A 27 -33.56 -4.66 22.39
C LEU A 27 -32.74 -5.12 21.18
N MET A 28 -33.32 -6.01 20.35
CA MET A 28 -32.66 -6.49 19.13
C MET A 28 -32.44 -5.38 18.10
N THR A 29 -33.43 -4.51 17.94
CA THR A 29 -33.34 -3.34 17.05
C THR A 29 -32.28 -2.37 17.54
N ALA A 30 -32.19 -2.11 18.82
CA ALA A 30 -31.17 -1.25 19.42
C ALA A 30 -29.75 -1.81 19.20
N LEU A 31 -29.56 -3.12 19.40
CA LEU A 31 -28.29 -3.80 19.13
C LEU A 31 -27.90 -3.73 17.67
N MET A 32 -28.87 -3.94 16.77
CA MET A 32 -28.62 -3.88 15.33
C MET A 32 -28.23 -2.47 14.86
N THR A 33 -28.93 -1.44 15.35
CA THR A 33 -28.59 -0.05 15.02
C THR A 33 -27.21 0.34 15.55
N LEU A 34 -26.88 -0.05 16.78
CA LEU A 34 -25.57 0.18 17.37
C LEU A 34 -24.46 -0.50 16.53
N PHE A 35 -24.68 -1.74 16.12
CA PHE A 35 -23.73 -2.47 15.27
C PHE A 35 -23.52 -1.77 13.92
N LEU A 36 -24.59 -1.31 13.26
CA LEU A 36 -24.51 -0.58 12.00
C LEU A 36 -23.74 0.74 12.16
N VAL A 37 -23.94 1.47 13.25
CA VAL A 37 -23.21 2.71 13.53
C VAL A 37 -21.71 2.42 13.72
N VAL A 38 -21.37 1.42 14.53
CA VAL A 38 -19.96 1.01 14.74
C VAL A 38 -19.32 0.58 13.44
N MET A 39 -20.03 -0.18 12.61
CA MET A 39 -19.52 -0.60 11.31
C MET A 39 -19.28 0.59 10.37
N ALA A 40 -20.22 1.53 10.30
CA ALA A 40 -20.08 2.73 9.48
C ALA A 40 -18.88 3.59 9.89
N VAL A 41 -18.68 3.80 11.19
CA VAL A 41 -17.53 4.53 11.73
C VAL A 41 -16.22 3.78 11.42
N SER A 42 -16.20 2.47 11.59
CA SER A 42 -15.04 1.64 11.31
C SER A 42 -14.61 1.71 9.83
N LEU A 43 -15.58 1.66 8.92
CA LEU A 43 -15.32 1.80 7.48
C LEU A 43 -14.75 3.18 7.14
N MET A 44 -15.27 4.25 7.76
CA MET A 44 -14.76 5.60 7.53
C MET A 44 -13.29 5.74 7.96
N VAL A 45 -12.93 5.20 9.13
CA VAL A 45 -11.55 5.22 9.64
C VAL A 45 -10.61 4.41 8.74
N VAL A 46 -11.03 3.22 8.31
CA VAL A 46 -10.23 2.36 7.42
C VAL A 46 -10.03 3.03 6.07
N THR A 47 -11.06 3.60 5.47
CA THR A 47 -10.96 4.30 4.18
C THR A 47 -9.99 5.48 4.26
N LYS A 48 -10.04 6.26 5.36
CA LYS A 48 -9.10 7.37 5.56
C LYS A 48 -7.65 6.89 5.63
N LYS A 49 -7.37 5.84 6.40
CA LYS A 49 -6.03 5.25 6.49
C LYS A 49 -5.52 4.68 5.16
N ILE A 50 -6.39 4.05 4.37
CA ILE A 50 -6.03 3.55 3.05
C ILE A 50 -5.65 4.71 2.12
N ASN A 51 -6.45 5.78 2.12
CA ASN A 51 -6.16 6.95 1.29
C ASN A 51 -4.82 7.61 1.66
N GLU A 52 -4.53 7.77 2.95
CA GLU A 52 -3.26 8.32 3.43
C GLU A 52 -2.08 7.43 3.01
N ALA A 53 -2.21 6.11 3.16
CA ALA A 53 -1.18 5.15 2.74
C ALA A 53 -0.97 5.16 1.22
N THR A 54 -2.04 5.22 0.44
CA THR A 54 -1.97 5.27 -1.03
C THR A 54 -1.33 6.58 -1.51
N GLN A 55 -1.65 7.71 -0.88
CA GLN A 55 -1.01 8.99 -1.20
C GLN A 55 0.49 8.97 -0.89
N ALA A 56 0.88 8.42 0.26
CA ALA A 56 2.29 8.29 0.64
C ALA A 56 3.06 7.39 -0.35
N GLU A 57 2.47 6.29 -0.79
CA GLU A 57 3.09 5.37 -1.77
C GLU A 57 3.19 6.01 -3.16
N ASN A 58 2.16 6.73 -3.61
CA ASN A 58 2.19 7.45 -4.87
C ASN A 58 3.26 8.55 -4.86
N GLN A 59 3.37 9.30 -3.76
CA GLN A 59 4.40 10.33 -3.60
C GLN A 59 5.79 9.70 -3.63
N ARG A 60 5.99 8.59 -2.92
CA ARG A 60 7.24 7.83 -2.91
C ARG A 60 7.61 7.38 -4.32
N SER A 61 6.67 6.78 -5.04
CA SER A 61 6.91 6.29 -6.40
C SER A 61 7.27 7.42 -7.36
N SER A 62 6.62 8.58 -7.26
CA SER A 62 6.95 9.73 -8.10
C SER A 62 8.33 10.32 -7.76
N GLU A 63 8.68 10.46 -6.50
CA GLU A 63 9.99 10.97 -6.08
C GLU A 63 11.14 10.04 -6.51
N ILE A 64 10.94 8.71 -6.43
CA ILE A 64 11.92 7.72 -6.91
C ILE A 64 12.04 7.76 -8.43
N LEU A 65 10.90 7.89 -9.13
CA LEU A 65 10.90 8.01 -10.59
C LEU A 65 11.63 9.28 -11.06
N ASP A 66 11.47 10.39 -10.34
CA ASP A 66 12.18 11.65 -10.63
C ASP A 66 13.70 11.48 -10.49
N ILE A 67 14.16 10.81 -9.43
CA ILE A 67 15.57 10.49 -9.24
C ILE A 67 16.09 9.63 -10.40
N CYS A 68 15.38 8.57 -10.75
CA CYS A 68 15.77 7.68 -11.82
C CYS A 68 15.79 8.39 -13.18
N THR A 69 14.80 9.22 -13.46
CA THR A 69 14.71 10.01 -14.69
C THR A 69 15.84 11.03 -14.76
N SER A 70 16.19 11.65 -13.64
CA SER A 70 17.33 12.56 -13.55
C SER A 70 18.64 11.86 -13.88
N ILE A 71 18.88 10.67 -13.32
CA ILE A 71 20.04 9.83 -13.67
C ILE A 71 20.02 9.47 -15.16
N LYS A 72 18.89 8.99 -15.68
CA LYS A 72 18.74 8.56 -17.08
C LYS A 72 18.95 9.70 -18.08
N SER A 73 18.63 10.93 -17.72
CA SER A 73 18.76 12.11 -18.57
C SER A 73 20.17 12.70 -18.58
N ASP A 74 21.07 12.22 -17.73
CA ASP A 74 22.44 12.71 -17.68
C ASP A 74 23.16 12.46 -19.03
N PRO A 75 23.75 13.49 -19.64
CA PRO A 75 24.41 13.36 -20.92
C PRO A 75 25.60 12.41 -20.88
N ALA A 76 26.29 12.30 -19.75
CA ALA A 76 27.42 11.38 -19.59
C ALA A 76 26.97 9.92 -19.64
N LEU A 77 25.75 9.61 -19.22
CA LEU A 77 25.20 8.26 -19.26
C LEU A 77 24.85 7.81 -20.69
N LYS A 78 24.51 8.75 -21.57
CA LYS A 78 24.16 8.44 -22.97
C LYS A 78 25.32 7.93 -23.80
N THR A 79 26.53 8.20 -23.37
CA THR A 79 27.76 7.73 -24.04
C THR A 79 28.21 6.36 -23.56
N LEU A 80 27.60 5.82 -22.51
CA LEU A 80 27.97 4.55 -21.92
C LEU A 80 27.07 3.40 -22.43
N PRO A 81 27.58 2.17 -22.58
CA PRO A 81 26.79 0.99 -22.90
C PRO A 81 26.00 0.48 -21.66
N VAL A 82 25.30 1.38 -21.00
CA VAL A 82 24.57 1.13 -19.75
C VAL A 82 23.11 1.46 -19.96
N SER A 83 22.21 0.61 -19.52
CA SER A 83 20.78 0.85 -19.55
C SER A 83 20.22 1.10 -18.15
N VAL A 84 19.41 2.14 -18.00
CA VAL A 84 18.72 2.48 -16.75
C VAL A 84 17.26 2.10 -16.86
N ASP A 85 16.84 1.18 -16.02
CA ASP A 85 15.45 0.77 -15.89
C ASP A 85 14.82 1.41 -14.64
N CYS A 86 13.96 2.40 -14.86
CA CYS A 86 13.30 3.12 -13.79
C CYS A 86 12.08 2.37 -13.22
N LYS A 87 11.65 1.28 -13.85
CA LYS A 87 10.56 0.46 -13.32
C LYS A 87 11.06 -0.44 -12.18
N ASP A 88 12.23 -1.05 -12.40
CA ASP A 88 12.82 -1.95 -11.42
C ASP A 88 13.93 -1.27 -10.59
N ASN A 89 14.17 0.03 -10.82
CA ASN A 89 15.25 0.81 -10.18
C ASN A 89 16.62 0.14 -10.33
N ARG A 90 16.92 -0.34 -11.54
CA ARG A 90 18.14 -1.06 -11.87
C ARG A 90 18.96 -0.35 -12.93
N ILE A 91 20.26 -0.47 -12.80
CA ILE A 91 21.22 -0.05 -13.80
C ILE A 91 21.91 -1.31 -14.32
N ASN A 92 21.76 -1.59 -15.60
CA ASN A 92 22.33 -2.76 -16.24
C ASN A 92 23.52 -2.34 -17.10
N PHE A 93 24.68 -2.93 -16.84
CA PHE A 93 25.93 -2.65 -17.53
C PHE A 93 26.06 -3.42 -18.85
N GLY A 94 25.18 -4.36 -19.14
CA GLY A 94 25.22 -5.14 -20.36
C GLY A 94 26.58 -5.82 -20.56
N GLU A 95 27.13 -5.70 -21.78
CA GLU A 95 28.42 -6.29 -22.12
C GLU A 95 29.60 -5.66 -21.36
N ALA A 96 29.50 -4.38 -20.98
CA ALA A 96 30.55 -3.70 -20.22
C ALA A 96 30.72 -4.27 -18.80
N GLY A 97 29.67 -4.89 -18.27
CA GLY A 97 29.68 -5.54 -16.95
C GLY A 97 30.16 -7.01 -17.00
N ARG A 98 30.46 -7.56 -18.15
CA ARG A 98 30.92 -8.96 -18.26
C ARG A 98 32.38 -9.13 -17.85
N PHE A 99 32.61 -10.19 -17.08
CA PHE A 99 33.94 -10.66 -16.76
C PHE A 99 34.46 -11.57 -17.88
N GLY A 100 35.78 -11.58 -18.08
CA GLY A 100 36.43 -12.55 -18.97
C GLY A 100 36.26 -13.99 -18.46
N HIS A 101 36.44 -14.97 -19.31
CA HIS A 101 36.42 -16.37 -18.91
C HIS A 101 37.53 -16.63 -17.89
N ASP A 102 37.16 -17.16 -16.73
CA ASP A 102 38.05 -17.37 -15.58
C ASP A 102 38.74 -16.10 -15.03
N ASP A 103 38.17 -14.92 -15.31
CA ASP A 103 38.70 -13.65 -14.79
C ASP A 103 37.69 -13.00 -13.84
N TYR A 104 38.19 -12.48 -12.73
CA TYR A 104 37.41 -11.71 -11.75
C TYR A 104 37.54 -10.19 -11.92
N ARG A 105 38.34 -9.78 -12.92
CA ARG A 105 38.57 -8.36 -13.17
C ARG A 105 37.60 -7.84 -14.22
N LEU A 106 37.08 -6.66 -13.92
CA LEU A 106 36.24 -5.95 -14.86
C LEU A 106 37.09 -5.48 -16.05
N ASN A 107 36.54 -5.52 -17.25
CA ASN A 107 37.22 -5.03 -18.45
C ASN A 107 37.40 -3.49 -18.40
N ALA A 108 38.20 -2.93 -19.29
CA ALA A 108 38.48 -1.50 -19.34
C ALA A 108 37.21 -0.64 -19.57
N GLU A 109 36.26 -1.16 -20.36
CA GLU A 109 34.99 -0.51 -20.62
C GLU A 109 34.13 -0.46 -19.36
N GLY A 110 34.05 -1.55 -18.59
CA GLY A 110 33.34 -1.63 -17.32
C GLY A 110 33.92 -0.69 -16.28
N ILE A 111 35.26 -0.61 -16.19
CA ILE A 111 35.93 0.34 -15.27
C ILE A 111 35.62 1.79 -15.67
N SER A 112 35.66 2.11 -16.95
CA SER A 112 35.32 3.44 -17.47
C SER A 112 33.86 3.81 -17.17
N ALA A 113 32.95 2.85 -17.42
CA ALA A 113 31.52 3.01 -17.12
C ALA A 113 31.28 3.27 -15.63
N LEU A 114 31.93 2.51 -14.74
CA LEU A 114 31.83 2.72 -13.30
C LEU A 114 32.36 4.08 -12.87
N ASN A 115 33.56 4.47 -13.37
CA ASN A 115 34.14 5.77 -13.01
C ASN A 115 33.25 6.96 -13.42
N THR A 116 32.47 6.82 -14.48
CA THR A 116 31.54 7.83 -14.94
C THR A 116 30.21 7.76 -14.17
N LEU A 117 29.72 6.57 -13.86
CA LEU A 117 28.45 6.34 -13.21
C LEU A 117 28.47 6.68 -11.71
N VAL A 118 29.57 6.34 -11.00
CA VAL A 118 29.68 6.55 -9.55
C VAL A 118 29.42 8.01 -9.14
N PRO A 119 30.05 9.03 -9.76
CA PRO A 119 29.77 10.42 -9.40
C PRO A 119 28.32 10.84 -9.70
N ILE A 120 27.70 10.31 -10.75
CA ILE A 120 26.30 10.60 -11.08
C ILE A 120 25.39 10.05 -9.96
N ILE A 121 25.61 8.81 -9.53
CA ILE A 121 24.85 8.19 -8.45
C ILE A 121 25.09 8.93 -7.14
N LEU A 122 26.31 9.29 -6.81
CA LEU A 122 26.64 10.06 -5.61
C LEU A 122 25.95 11.43 -5.61
N ASN A 123 25.94 12.11 -6.74
CA ASN A 123 25.23 13.38 -6.87
C ASN A 123 23.71 13.21 -6.70
N ALA A 124 23.14 12.19 -7.33
CA ALA A 124 21.73 11.85 -7.17
C ALA A 124 21.39 11.47 -5.71
N SER A 125 22.25 10.70 -5.03
CA SER A 125 22.05 10.32 -3.62
C SER A 125 22.16 11.49 -2.65
N ASN A 126 22.96 12.50 -2.97
CA ASN A 126 23.11 13.71 -2.18
C ASN A 126 21.98 14.73 -2.40
N SER A 127 21.15 14.53 -3.42
CA SER A 127 19.95 15.36 -3.61
C SER A 127 18.97 15.22 -2.44
N GLU A 128 18.04 16.14 -2.30
CA GLU A 128 17.06 16.14 -1.20
C GLU A 128 16.21 14.85 -1.22
N ASN A 129 15.72 14.46 -2.38
CA ASN A 129 14.97 13.19 -2.55
C ASN A 129 15.89 11.98 -2.42
N GLY A 130 17.14 12.08 -2.89
CA GLY A 130 18.14 11.03 -2.75
C GLY A 130 18.40 10.66 -1.30
N LYS A 131 18.69 11.62 -0.44
CA LYS A 131 18.90 11.40 1.00
C LYS A 131 17.72 10.74 1.70
N LYS A 132 16.52 10.97 1.20
CA LYS A 132 15.30 10.40 1.75
C LYS A 132 15.11 8.92 1.36
N TRP A 133 15.45 8.56 0.12
CA TRP A 133 15.10 7.27 -0.46
C TRP A 133 16.26 6.31 -0.70
N PHE A 134 17.49 6.81 -0.94
CA PHE A 134 18.66 5.94 -1.04
C PHE A 134 19.05 5.38 0.33
N LYS A 135 18.86 4.09 0.51
CA LYS A 135 19.30 3.39 1.73
C LYS A 135 20.57 2.59 1.50
N GLN A 136 20.67 1.92 0.35
CA GLN A 136 21.83 1.13 -0.02
C GLN A 136 21.86 0.92 -1.53
N ILE A 137 23.04 0.66 -2.04
CA ILE A 137 23.29 0.24 -3.41
C ILE A 137 23.73 -1.21 -3.34
N VAL A 138 23.06 -2.09 -4.07
CA VAL A 138 23.41 -3.51 -4.17
C VAL A 138 24.01 -3.75 -5.55
N ILE A 139 25.15 -4.40 -5.58
CA ILE A 139 25.82 -4.82 -6.81
C ILE A 139 25.59 -6.31 -6.96
N GLU A 140 24.91 -6.71 -8.02
CA GLU A 140 24.63 -8.10 -8.35
C GLU A 140 25.38 -8.48 -9.61
N GLY A 141 26.10 -9.59 -9.54
CA GLY A 141 26.76 -10.22 -10.69
C GLY A 141 26.03 -11.50 -11.07
N PHE A 142 25.82 -11.72 -12.35
CA PHE A 142 25.21 -12.92 -12.93
C PHE A 142 26.19 -13.60 -13.84
#